data_d8896849ef27f619fc34cdf8bee7d077
#
_entry.id   d8896849ef27f619fc34cdf8bee7d077
#
_cell.length_a   1.000
_cell.length_b   1.000
_cell.length_c   1.000
_cell.angle_alpha   90.00
_cell.angle_beta   90.00
_cell.angle_gamma   90.00
#
_symmetry.space_group_name_H-M   'P 1'
#
loop_
_entity.id
_entity.type
_entity.pdbx_description
1 polymer ?
#
loop_
_entity_poly.entity_id
_entity_poly.type
_entity_poly.pdbx_seq_one_letter_code
_entity_poly.pdbx_strand_id
1 'polypeptide(L)'
;MVVRGAPAIGVAAAWGVVLAARAGDDLDQAIEGLRASRPTAVNLSWALNRMQSCDAAIAPIDVGQLERLAAAIESDDRVLTQALVNHGVGLLPKDCRVLHHCHTGAIATAGVGTALGVIVAAHQQGVLKHAWVDETRPRLQGAALSAWELGCCGVPSTVIVDGASGLLMRRGE
;
A
#
# COMPACT_ATOMS: atom_id res chain seq x y z
N MET A 1 -8.05 14.08 -1.17
CA MET A 1 -7.65 12.68 -0.84
C MET A 1 -6.34 12.77 -0.07
N VAL A 2 -6.40 12.60 1.24
CA VAL A 2 -5.24 12.77 2.13
C VAL A 2 -4.41 11.48 2.18
N VAL A 3 -5.06 10.33 2.40
CA VAL A 3 -4.42 9.01 2.40
C VAL A 3 -4.69 8.30 1.08
N ARG A 4 -3.66 7.67 0.51
CA ARG A 4 -3.70 6.94 -0.76
C ARG A 4 -2.96 5.60 -0.61
N GLY A 5 -3.31 4.63 -1.48
CA GLY A 5 -2.80 3.27 -1.40
C GLY A 5 -3.74 2.35 -0.63
N ALA A 6 -4.04 1.17 -1.20
CA ALA A 6 -5.08 0.30 -0.65
C ALA A 6 -4.78 -0.17 0.78
N PRO A 7 -3.58 -0.67 1.11
CA PRO A 7 -3.26 -1.05 2.48
C PRO A 7 -3.26 0.14 3.44
N ALA A 8 -2.60 1.24 3.07
CA ALA A 8 -2.52 2.45 3.90
C ALA A 8 -3.90 3.03 4.23
N ILE A 9 -4.86 2.96 3.29
CA ILE A 9 -6.24 3.41 3.53
C ILE A 9 -6.91 2.54 4.60
N GLY A 10 -6.70 1.21 4.58
CA GLY A 10 -7.24 0.31 5.60
C GLY A 10 -6.67 0.59 6.98
N VAL A 11 -5.34 0.74 7.08
CA VAL A 11 -4.67 1.08 8.36
C VAL A 11 -5.14 2.44 8.88
N ALA A 12 -5.19 3.47 8.01
CA ALA A 12 -5.67 4.79 8.40
C ALA A 12 -7.13 4.77 8.87
N ALA A 13 -7.98 3.95 8.27
CA ALA A 13 -9.36 3.79 8.70
C ALA A 13 -9.47 3.13 10.09
N ALA A 14 -8.66 2.11 10.38
CA ALA A 14 -8.61 1.50 11.69
C ALA A 14 -8.24 2.51 12.78
N TRP A 15 -7.21 3.32 12.55
CA TRP A 15 -6.85 4.41 13.45
C TRP A 15 -7.90 5.53 13.49
N GLY A 16 -8.64 5.75 12.40
CA GLY A 16 -9.78 6.68 12.38
C GLY A 16 -10.89 6.28 13.34
N VAL A 17 -11.20 4.99 13.45
CA VAL A 17 -12.16 4.45 14.43
C VAL A 17 -11.66 4.67 15.86
N VAL A 18 -10.38 4.47 16.12
CA VAL A 18 -9.77 4.74 17.43
C VAL A 18 -9.90 6.22 17.80
N LEU A 19 -9.67 7.12 16.85
CA LEU A 19 -9.81 8.56 17.10
C LEU A 19 -11.25 8.94 17.42
N ALA A 20 -12.24 8.39 16.71
CA ALA A 20 -13.65 8.60 16.99
C ALA A 20 -14.03 8.10 18.41
N ALA A 21 -13.57 6.89 18.78
CA ALA A 21 -13.79 6.35 20.11
C ALA A 21 -13.20 7.23 21.23
N ARG A 22 -11.99 7.76 21.04
CA ARG A 22 -11.35 8.69 21.97
C ARG A 22 -12.07 10.03 22.09
N ALA A 23 -12.68 10.48 20.99
CA ALA A 23 -13.49 11.71 20.98
C ALA A 23 -14.87 11.53 21.64
N GLY A 24 -15.29 10.29 21.88
CA GLY A 24 -16.63 9.97 22.38
C GLY A 24 -17.70 10.08 21.30
N ASP A 25 -17.30 10.01 20.03
CA ASP A 25 -18.23 10.02 18.89
C ASP A 25 -19.04 8.71 18.81
N ASP A 26 -20.19 8.76 18.13
CA ASP A 26 -20.95 7.58 17.74
C ASP A 26 -20.11 6.74 16.75
N LEU A 27 -19.70 5.54 17.17
CA LEU A 27 -18.80 4.70 16.36
C LEU A 27 -19.46 4.16 15.11
N ASP A 28 -20.75 3.82 15.16
CA ASP A 28 -21.46 3.34 13.97
C ASP A 28 -21.52 4.43 12.91
N GLN A 29 -21.82 5.66 13.33
CA GLN A 29 -21.83 6.82 12.44
C GLN A 29 -20.44 7.13 11.88
N ALA A 30 -19.41 7.06 12.72
CA ALA A 30 -18.01 7.28 12.30
C ALA A 30 -17.55 6.23 11.29
N ILE A 31 -17.83 4.95 11.53
CA ILE A 31 -17.51 3.83 10.63
C ILE A 31 -18.21 3.98 9.29
N GLU A 32 -19.51 4.31 9.27
CA GLU A 32 -20.24 4.53 8.03
C GLU A 32 -19.73 5.76 7.27
N GLY A 33 -19.39 6.83 7.96
CA GLY A 33 -18.73 8.00 7.35
C GLY A 33 -17.40 7.67 6.68
N LEU A 34 -16.55 6.87 7.36
CA LEU A 34 -15.30 6.38 6.81
C LEU A 34 -15.55 5.48 5.59
N ARG A 35 -16.49 4.54 5.67
CA ARG A 35 -16.87 3.63 4.59
C ARG A 35 -17.35 4.40 3.35
N ALA A 36 -18.20 5.39 3.53
CA ALA A 36 -18.74 6.23 2.46
C ALA A 36 -17.66 7.08 1.77
N SER A 37 -16.53 7.36 2.44
CA SER A 37 -15.44 8.17 1.87
C SER A 37 -14.77 7.52 0.65
N ARG A 38 -14.70 6.19 0.61
CA ARG A 38 -14.12 5.39 -0.48
C ARG A 38 -14.86 4.06 -0.66
N PRO A 39 -16.07 4.07 -1.25
CA PRO A 39 -16.95 2.89 -1.29
C PRO A 39 -16.37 1.67 -2.02
N THR A 40 -15.44 1.90 -2.96
CA THR A 40 -14.80 0.84 -3.75
C THR A 40 -13.48 0.32 -3.16
N ALA A 41 -13.02 0.89 -2.05
CA ALA A 41 -11.75 0.50 -1.44
C ALA A 41 -11.93 -0.73 -0.56
N VAL A 42 -11.59 -1.91 -1.08
CA VAL A 42 -11.77 -3.21 -0.39
C VAL A 42 -11.04 -3.23 0.96
N ASN A 43 -9.82 -2.74 1.03
CA ASN A 43 -9.04 -2.71 2.27
C ASN A 43 -9.67 -1.80 3.34
N LEU A 44 -10.32 -0.70 2.93
CA LEU A 44 -11.07 0.15 3.84
C LEU A 44 -12.20 -0.63 4.51
N SER A 45 -13.06 -1.26 3.69
CA SER A 45 -14.19 -2.04 4.20
C SER A 45 -13.73 -3.22 5.06
N TRP A 46 -12.65 -3.91 4.66
CA TRP A 46 -12.08 -5.01 5.44
C TRP A 46 -11.61 -4.54 6.82
N ALA A 47 -10.86 -3.43 6.89
CA ALA A 47 -10.36 -2.90 8.16
C ALA A 47 -11.51 -2.45 9.07
N LEU A 48 -12.49 -1.73 8.51
CA LEU A 48 -13.67 -1.29 9.27
C LEU A 48 -14.50 -2.47 9.79
N ASN A 49 -14.71 -3.52 8.99
CA ASN A 49 -15.41 -4.72 9.45
C ASN A 49 -14.65 -5.42 10.58
N ARG A 50 -13.31 -5.47 10.51
CA ARG A 50 -12.48 -6.03 11.57
C ARG A 50 -12.54 -5.20 12.85
N MET A 51 -12.58 -3.88 12.76
CA MET A 51 -12.77 -2.98 13.89
C MET A 51 -14.17 -3.16 14.52
N GLN A 52 -15.21 -3.22 13.68
CA GLN A 52 -16.61 -3.37 14.10
C GLN A 52 -16.89 -4.72 14.77
N SER A 53 -16.22 -5.81 14.36
CA SER A 53 -16.40 -7.14 14.97
C SER A 53 -15.96 -7.21 16.43
N CYS A 54 -15.10 -6.31 16.89
CA CYS A 54 -14.71 -6.20 18.30
C CYS A 54 -15.73 -5.43 19.14
N ASP A 55 -16.46 -4.50 18.52
CA ASP A 55 -17.41 -3.62 19.20
C ASP A 55 -18.73 -4.33 19.55
N ALA A 56 -19.14 -5.29 18.72
CA ALA A 56 -20.43 -5.99 18.86
C ALA A 56 -20.53 -6.90 20.10
N ALA A 57 -19.46 -7.13 20.85
CA ALA A 57 -19.41 -8.11 21.93
C ALA A 57 -19.37 -7.51 23.35
N ILE A 58 -19.00 -6.23 23.52
CA ILE A 58 -18.72 -5.68 24.87
C ILE A 58 -19.15 -4.21 24.98
N ALA A 59 -20.20 -3.93 25.73
CA ALA A 59 -20.49 -2.59 26.23
C ALA A 59 -20.02 -2.47 27.70
N PRO A 60 -19.25 -1.45 28.10
CA PRO A 60 -18.86 -0.23 27.33
C PRO A 60 -17.66 -0.46 26.41
N ILE A 61 -17.56 0.36 25.35
CA ILE A 61 -16.48 0.33 24.35
C ILE A 61 -15.11 0.45 25.06
N ASP A 62 -14.24 -0.56 24.91
CA ASP A 62 -12.86 -0.50 25.36
C ASP A 62 -11.96 0.12 24.27
N VAL A 63 -11.68 1.42 24.41
CA VAL A 63 -10.76 2.16 23.53
C VAL A 63 -9.40 1.47 23.43
N GLY A 64 -8.88 0.92 24.54
CA GLY A 64 -7.61 0.20 24.54
C GLY A 64 -7.64 -1.08 23.70
N GLN A 65 -8.80 -1.73 23.59
CA GLN A 65 -8.98 -2.89 22.70
C GLN A 65 -8.97 -2.46 21.24
N LEU A 66 -9.65 -1.37 20.89
CA LEU A 66 -9.63 -0.81 19.54
C LEU A 66 -8.22 -0.39 19.12
N GLU A 67 -7.45 0.22 20.03
CA GLU A 67 -6.04 0.58 19.80
C GLU A 67 -5.17 -0.64 19.51
N ARG A 68 -5.30 -1.69 20.31
CA ARG A 68 -4.56 -2.93 20.08
C ARG A 68 -4.90 -3.56 18.74
N LEU A 69 -6.18 -3.51 18.34
CA LEU A 69 -6.61 -4.04 17.05
C LEU A 69 -6.11 -3.21 15.88
N ALA A 70 -6.16 -1.88 15.95
CA ALA A 70 -5.61 -0.99 14.92
C ALA A 70 -4.09 -1.20 14.77
N ALA A 71 -3.37 -1.29 15.88
CA ALA A 71 -1.94 -1.60 15.89
C ALA A 71 -1.64 -2.99 15.30
N ALA A 72 -2.49 -3.98 15.55
CA ALA A 72 -2.36 -5.31 14.95
C ALA A 72 -2.57 -5.26 13.43
N ILE A 73 -3.58 -4.52 12.94
CA ILE A 73 -3.80 -4.33 11.50
C ILE A 73 -2.58 -3.67 10.84
N GLU A 74 -2.00 -2.67 11.46
CA GLU A 74 -0.78 -2.01 10.97
C GLU A 74 0.43 -2.96 10.98
N SER A 75 0.62 -3.71 12.05
CA SER A 75 1.71 -4.69 12.20
C SER A 75 1.57 -5.82 11.18
N ASP A 76 0.37 -6.34 10.97
CA ASP A 76 0.08 -7.37 9.98
C ASP A 76 0.49 -6.89 8.56
N ASP A 77 0.16 -5.66 8.20
CA ASP A 77 0.54 -5.10 6.89
C ASP A 77 2.07 -5.00 6.74
N ARG A 78 2.79 -4.57 7.78
CA ARG A 78 4.26 -4.53 7.79
C ARG A 78 4.86 -5.93 7.58
N VAL A 79 4.37 -6.93 8.28
CA VAL A 79 4.84 -8.31 8.18
C VAL A 79 4.54 -8.90 6.81
N LEU A 80 3.32 -8.69 6.31
CA LEU A 80 2.88 -9.21 5.01
C LEU A 80 3.67 -8.57 3.86
N THR A 81 3.87 -7.24 3.87
CA THR A 81 4.63 -6.56 2.83
C THR A 81 6.09 -6.96 2.83
N GLN A 82 6.70 -7.13 4.01
CA GLN A 82 8.08 -7.62 4.11
C GLN A 82 8.21 -9.06 3.59
N ALA A 83 7.29 -9.94 3.95
CA ALA A 83 7.27 -11.32 3.45
C ALA A 83 7.09 -11.37 1.92
N LEU A 84 6.17 -10.55 1.38
CA LEU A 84 5.97 -10.42 -0.05
C LEU A 84 7.25 -9.99 -0.77
N VAL A 85 7.94 -8.99 -0.24
CA VAL A 85 9.21 -8.50 -0.81
C VAL A 85 10.27 -9.60 -0.80
N ASN A 86 10.44 -10.30 0.33
CA ASN A 86 11.44 -11.37 0.46
C ASN A 86 11.19 -12.51 -0.55
N HIS A 87 9.95 -12.93 -0.70
CA HIS A 87 9.59 -13.97 -1.69
C HIS A 87 9.72 -13.45 -3.12
N GLY A 88 9.27 -12.22 -3.38
CA GLY A 88 9.27 -11.61 -4.71
C GLY A 88 10.67 -11.46 -5.31
N VAL A 89 11.64 -11.04 -4.50
CA VAL A 89 13.04 -10.93 -4.98
C VAL A 89 13.59 -12.28 -5.42
N GLY A 90 13.27 -13.36 -4.70
CA GLY A 90 13.71 -14.72 -5.05
C GLY A 90 13.20 -15.26 -6.39
N LEU A 91 12.17 -14.62 -6.96
CA LEU A 91 11.62 -14.98 -8.28
C LEU A 91 12.29 -14.25 -9.44
N LEU A 92 13.07 -13.19 -9.17
CA LEU A 92 13.68 -12.36 -10.20
C LEU A 92 15.00 -12.99 -10.69
N PRO A 93 15.20 -13.13 -12.01
CA PRO A 93 16.49 -13.54 -12.54
C PRO A 93 17.54 -12.44 -12.36
N LYS A 94 18.81 -12.83 -12.27
CA LYS A 94 19.93 -11.88 -12.20
C LYS A 94 19.94 -10.96 -13.44
N ASP A 95 20.31 -9.70 -13.23
CA ASP A 95 20.37 -8.66 -14.26
C ASP A 95 19.01 -8.39 -14.93
N CYS A 96 17.91 -8.65 -14.21
CA CYS A 96 16.56 -8.45 -14.73
C CYS A 96 16.25 -6.98 -14.97
N ARG A 97 15.36 -6.74 -15.92
CA ARG A 97 14.65 -5.49 -16.11
C ARG A 97 13.18 -5.74 -15.78
N VAL A 98 12.56 -4.80 -15.10
CA VAL A 98 11.17 -4.93 -14.66
C VAL A 98 10.33 -3.79 -15.22
N LEU A 99 9.07 -4.05 -15.46
CA LEU A 99 8.07 -3.06 -15.78
C LEU A 99 7.13 -2.92 -14.59
N HIS A 100 6.93 -1.68 -14.17
CA HIS A 100 6.08 -1.33 -13.04
C HIS A 100 4.94 -0.43 -13.45
N HIS A 101 3.74 -0.72 -12.95
CA HIS A 101 2.55 0.08 -13.17
C HIS A 101 1.92 0.50 -11.85
N CYS A 102 1.32 1.69 -11.80
CA CYS A 102 0.66 2.29 -10.65
C CYS A 102 1.66 2.77 -9.57
N HIS A 103 1.21 2.82 -8.31
CA HIS A 103 2.04 3.10 -7.16
C HIS A 103 1.81 2.03 -6.09
N THR A 104 2.85 1.29 -5.75
CA THR A 104 2.82 0.14 -4.84
C THR A 104 3.99 0.17 -3.84
N GLY A 105 4.52 1.36 -3.59
CA GLY A 105 5.65 1.58 -2.70
C GLY A 105 5.27 1.74 -1.23
N ALA A 106 6.23 2.18 -0.43
CA ALA A 106 6.10 2.35 1.00
C ALA A 106 4.97 3.34 1.37
N ILE A 107 4.77 4.40 0.58
CA ILE A 107 3.68 5.38 0.80
C ILE A 107 2.28 4.75 0.64
N ALA A 108 2.17 3.63 -0.08
CA ALA A 108 0.90 2.92 -0.28
C ALA A 108 0.57 1.88 0.79
N THR A 109 1.48 1.63 1.74
CA THR A 109 1.39 0.59 2.77
C THR A 109 1.76 1.14 4.13
N ALA A 110 1.70 0.33 5.17
CA ALA A 110 2.31 0.66 6.47
C ALA A 110 3.78 0.18 6.57
N GLY A 111 4.28 -0.51 5.54
CA GLY A 111 5.59 -1.12 5.51
C GLY A 111 6.45 -0.68 4.31
N VAL A 112 7.13 -1.65 3.72
CA VAL A 112 8.12 -1.43 2.65
C VAL A 112 7.52 -1.36 1.24
N GLY A 113 6.21 -1.39 1.13
CA GLY A 113 5.52 -1.50 -0.16
C GLY A 113 5.33 -2.96 -0.60
N THR A 114 4.76 -3.13 -1.77
CA THR A 114 4.53 -4.43 -2.39
C THR A 114 5.45 -4.60 -3.62
N ALA A 115 4.94 -4.51 -4.84
CA ALA A 115 5.75 -4.67 -6.05
C ALA A 115 6.91 -3.67 -6.15
N LEU A 116 6.71 -2.40 -5.76
CA LEU A 116 7.80 -1.43 -5.74
C LEU A 116 8.84 -1.78 -4.67
N GLY A 117 8.42 -2.33 -3.52
CA GLY A 117 9.31 -2.85 -2.50
C GLY A 117 10.20 -3.99 -3.01
N VAL A 118 9.63 -4.90 -3.83
CA VAL A 118 10.42 -5.95 -4.51
C VAL A 118 11.49 -5.34 -5.42
N ILE A 119 11.14 -4.32 -6.20
CA ILE A 119 12.08 -3.63 -7.10
C ILE A 119 13.23 -2.99 -6.31
N VAL A 120 12.92 -2.28 -5.22
CA VAL A 120 13.93 -1.66 -4.35
C VAL A 120 14.85 -2.71 -3.74
N ALA A 121 14.29 -3.78 -3.17
CA ALA A 121 15.07 -4.86 -2.57
C ALA A 121 15.94 -5.62 -3.61
N ALA A 122 15.41 -5.83 -4.82
CA ALA A 122 16.17 -6.44 -5.92
C ALA A 122 17.34 -5.57 -6.34
N HIS A 123 17.19 -4.24 -6.35
CA HIS A 123 18.28 -3.32 -6.61
C HIS A 123 19.35 -3.39 -5.50
N GLN A 124 18.95 -3.36 -4.24
CA GLN A 124 19.86 -3.44 -3.10
C GLN A 124 20.69 -4.75 -3.07
N GLN A 125 20.11 -5.84 -3.60
CA GLN A 125 20.78 -7.13 -3.74
C GLN A 125 21.57 -7.29 -5.04
N GLY A 126 21.62 -6.28 -5.90
CA GLY A 126 22.35 -6.32 -7.17
C GLY A 126 21.72 -7.25 -8.21
N VAL A 127 20.44 -7.56 -8.07
CA VAL A 127 19.66 -8.41 -8.99
C VAL A 127 19.06 -7.60 -10.13
N LEU A 128 18.63 -6.36 -9.83
CA LEU A 128 17.95 -5.49 -10.78
C LEU A 128 18.93 -4.69 -11.63
N LYS A 129 18.73 -4.71 -12.94
CA LYS A 129 19.46 -3.85 -13.88
C LYS A 129 18.75 -2.54 -14.14
N HIS A 130 17.42 -2.55 -14.33
CA HIS A 130 16.63 -1.37 -14.65
C HIS A 130 15.15 -1.56 -14.34
N ALA A 131 14.44 -0.46 -14.01
CA ALA A 131 12.99 -0.42 -13.84
C ALA A 131 12.34 0.54 -14.85
N TRP A 132 11.45 0.03 -15.68
CA TRP A 132 10.55 0.81 -16.50
C TRP A 132 9.31 1.14 -15.69
N VAL A 133 8.92 2.40 -15.60
CA VAL A 133 7.80 2.84 -14.77
C VAL A 133 6.75 3.51 -15.64
N ASP A 134 5.60 2.88 -15.79
CA ASP A 134 4.45 3.51 -16.43
C ASP A 134 4.07 4.80 -15.70
N GLU A 135 3.81 5.87 -16.44
CA GLU A 135 3.32 7.14 -15.86
C GLU A 135 2.01 6.97 -15.09
N THR A 136 1.22 5.97 -15.46
CA THR A 136 -0.08 5.58 -14.90
C THR A 136 -1.12 6.69 -15.01
N ARG A 137 -1.61 6.91 -16.23
CA ARG A 137 -2.74 7.81 -16.51
C ARG A 137 -4.01 7.35 -15.81
N PRO A 138 -4.95 8.22 -15.44
CA PRO A 138 -4.88 9.69 -15.57
C PRO A 138 -4.24 10.39 -14.38
N ARG A 139 -3.99 9.70 -13.25
CA ARG A 139 -3.50 10.33 -12.00
C ARG A 139 -1.99 10.43 -11.91
N LEU A 140 -1.27 9.82 -12.83
CA LEU A 140 0.19 9.88 -12.97
C LEU A 140 0.96 9.46 -11.70
N GLN A 141 0.41 8.54 -10.90
CA GLN A 141 1.05 8.10 -9.66
C GLN A 141 2.35 7.33 -9.90
N GLY A 142 2.51 6.69 -11.05
CA GLY A 142 3.78 6.10 -11.46
C GLY A 142 4.85 7.16 -11.64
N ALA A 143 4.55 8.21 -12.38
CA ALA A 143 5.49 9.32 -12.61
C ALA A 143 5.72 10.16 -11.34
N ALA A 144 4.67 10.42 -10.54
CA ALA A 144 4.76 11.33 -9.40
C ALA A 144 5.27 10.67 -8.11
N LEU A 145 4.92 9.40 -7.86
CA LEU A 145 5.22 8.72 -6.60
C LEU A 145 6.23 7.58 -6.78
N SER A 146 5.97 6.63 -7.71
CA SER A 146 6.87 5.48 -7.89
C SER A 146 8.25 5.90 -8.36
N ALA A 147 8.33 6.80 -9.35
CA ALA A 147 9.59 7.32 -9.83
C ALA A 147 10.35 8.09 -8.75
N TRP A 148 9.63 8.84 -7.90
CA TRP A 148 10.23 9.55 -6.77
C TRP A 148 10.80 8.58 -5.72
N GLU A 149 10.03 7.57 -5.28
CA GLU A 149 10.52 6.57 -4.31
C GLU A 149 11.74 5.81 -4.86
N LEU A 150 11.70 5.39 -6.14
CA LEU A 150 12.83 4.71 -6.77
C LEU A 150 14.07 5.62 -6.83
N GLY A 151 13.89 6.90 -7.15
CA GLY A 151 14.97 7.88 -7.14
C GLY A 151 15.59 8.08 -5.75
N CYS A 152 14.76 8.15 -4.68
CA CYS A 152 15.25 8.21 -3.30
C CYS A 152 16.05 6.97 -2.89
N CYS A 153 15.74 5.80 -3.48
CA CYS A 153 16.43 4.54 -3.22
C CYS A 153 17.61 4.29 -4.19
N GLY A 154 17.92 5.21 -5.09
CA GLY A 154 19.00 5.08 -6.07
C GLY A 154 18.76 4.03 -7.15
N VAL A 155 17.49 3.60 -7.36
CA VAL A 155 17.15 2.58 -8.34
C VAL A 155 17.21 3.16 -9.76
N PRO A 156 17.97 2.56 -10.69
CA PRO A 156 17.97 2.96 -12.10
C PRO A 156 16.57 2.77 -12.70
N SER A 157 15.91 3.87 -13.06
CA SER A 157 14.55 3.81 -13.57
C SER A 157 14.28 4.85 -14.65
N THR A 158 13.31 4.56 -15.51
CA THR A 158 12.83 5.47 -16.56
C THR A 158 11.30 5.48 -16.56
N VAL A 159 10.72 6.66 -16.49
CA VAL A 159 9.28 6.85 -16.67
C VAL A 159 8.94 6.76 -18.16
N ILE A 160 7.93 6.00 -18.47
CA ILE A 160 7.42 5.79 -19.84
C ILE A 160 5.92 6.11 -19.91
N VAL A 161 5.44 6.42 -21.11
CA VAL A 161 4.00 6.50 -21.36
C VAL A 161 3.39 5.10 -21.28
N ASP A 162 2.17 4.96 -20.73
CA ASP A 162 1.53 3.65 -20.49
C ASP A 162 1.48 2.76 -21.75
N GLY A 163 1.28 3.38 -22.93
CA GLY A 163 1.23 2.66 -24.19
C GLY A 163 2.56 2.08 -24.68
N ALA A 164 3.70 2.46 -24.09
CA ALA A 164 5.02 1.98 -24.49
C ALA A 164 5.36 0.59 -23.92
N SER A 165 4.67 0.14 -22.85
CA SER A 165 4.95 -1.12 -22.15
C SER A 165 4.98 -2.33 -23.08
N GLY A 166 3.97 -2.46 -23.94
CA GLY A 166 3.90 -3.57 -24.91
C GLY A 166 5.03 -3.54 -25.94
N LEU A 167 5.51 -2.35 -26.32
CA LEU A 167 6.63 -2.19 -27.24
C LEU A 167 7.94 -2.67 -26.58
N LEU A 168 8.18 -2.26 -25.33
CA LEU A 168 9.39 -2.66 -24.57
C LEU A 168 9.43 -4.17 -24.36
N MET A 169 8.30 -4.78 -23.94
CA MET A 169 8.18 -6.23 -23.80
C MET A 169 8.50 -6.96 -25.12
N ARG A 170 7.95 -6.49 -26.25
CA ARG A 170 8.19 -7.08 -27.56
C ARG A 170 9.66 -6.98 -28.00
N ARG A 171 10.38 -5.94 -27.57
CA ARG A 171 11.80 -5.74 -27.85
C ARG A 171 12.71 -6.51 -26.90
N GLY A 172 12.16 -7.13 -25.84
CA GLY A 172 12.95 -7.78 -24.81
C GLY A 172 13.71 -6.81 -23.91
N GLU A 173 13.18 -5.60 -23.79
CA GLU A 173 13.81 -4.53 -23.00
C GLU A 173 13.43 -4.58 -21.52
#